data_6c27cbfc64acb3f6c6c8e4b87a30433d
#
_entry.id   6c27cbfc64acb3f6c6c8e4b87a30433d
#
_cell.length_a   1.000
_cell.length_b   1.000
_cell.length_c   1.000
_cell.angle_alpha   90.00
_cell.angle_beta   90.00
_cell.angle_gamma   90.00
#
_symmetry.space_group_name_H-M   'P 1'
#
loop_
_entity.id
_entity.type
_entity.pdbx_description
1 polymer ?
#
loop_
_entity_poly.entity_id
_entity_poly.type
_entity_poly.pdbx_seq_one_letter_code
_entity_poly.pdbx_strand_id
1 'polypeptide(L)'
;KVLLNQMPIAIKNSKIDITQEESTKELATNFAYYLKGGEIIFLYGEMGVGKTTFVRYLINEFQKKEKIPLTEVTSPTFNLLNEYRLNNLIIKHYDLFRLKHELEIKDLDIFENSKSSVTLIEWPQLINKEKLIKTIDLSFVYENELNNRTVKIKGLS
;
A
#
# COMPACT_ATOMS: atom_id res chain seq x y z
N LYS A 1 -16.79 0.49 -12.26
CA LYS A 1 -17.10 0.66 -13.65
C LYS A 1 -16.37 1.80 -14.20
N VAL A 2 -16.87 2.99 -13.97
CA VAL A 2 -16.14 4.20 -14.34
C VAL A 2 -14.75 4.17 -13.75
N LEU A 3 -14.63 3.63 -12.55
CA LEU A 3 -13.35 3.55 -11.87
C LEU A 3 -12.30 2.81 -12.67
N LEU A 4 -12.70 1.72 -13.32
CA LEU A 4 -11.75 0.94 -14.09
C LEU A 4 -11.11 1.75 -15.20
N ASN A 5 -11.87 2.67 -15.78
CA ASN A 5 -11.35 3.50 -16.86
C ASN A 5 -10.34 4.52 -16.36
N GLN A 6 -10.32 4.76 -15.06
CA GLN A 6 -9.41 5.71 -14.47
C GLN A 6 -8.18 5.07 -13.84
N MET A 7 -8.13 3.74 -13.86
CA MET A 7 -7.04 3.02 -13.24
C MET A 7 -5.67 3.37 -13.77
N PRO A 8 -5.48 3.71 -15.06
CA PRO A 8 -4.16 4.08 -15.54
C PRO A 8 -3.51 5.21 -14.74
N ILE A 9 -4.31 6.00 -14.04
CA ILE A 9 -3.75 7.06 -13.20
C ILE A 9 -2.85 6.48 -12.12
N ALA A 10 -3.20 5.32 -11.61
CA ALA A 10 -2.46 4.69 -10.53
C ALA A 10 -1.09 4.19 -10.95
N ILE A 11 -0.87 3.98 -12.24
CA ILE A 11 0.40 3.43 -12.72
C ILE A 11 1.29 4.47 -13.37
N LYS A 12 0.82 5.71 -13.43
CA LYS A 12 1.61 6.80 -13.98
C LYS A 12 1.93 7.80 -12.89
N ASN A 13 2.83 8.70 -13.20
CA ASN A 13 3.12 9.78 -12.26
C ASN A 13 1.90 10.66 -12.12
N SER A 14 1.32 10.69 -10.94
CA SER A 14 0.15 11.49 -10.69
C SER A 14 0.16 11.98 -9.24
N LYS A 15 -0.68 12.97 -8.97
CA LYS A 15 -0.79 13.55 -7.63
C LYS A 15 -2.28 13.67 -7.33
N ILE A 16 -2.69 13.14 -6.20
CA ILE A 16 -4.10 13.10 -5.83
C ILE A 16 -4.28 13.76 -4.47
N ASP A 17 -5.28 14.64 -4.37
CA ASP A 17 -5.65 15.29 -3.12
C ASP A 17 -6.43 14.27 -2.28
N ILE A 18 -5.93 13.98 -1.09
CA ILE A 18 -6.56 13.05 -0.16
C ILE A 18 -6.93 13.73 1.16
N THR A 19 -7.10 15.05 1.13
CA THR A 19 -7.49 15.80 2.31
C THR A 19 -8.78 15.25 2.91
N GLN A 20 -9.73 14.87 2.06
CA GLN A 20 -10.94 14.21 2.50
C GLN A 20 -10.73 12.70 2.55
N GLU A 21 -11.16 12.08 3.62
CA GLU A 21 -10.97 10.64 3.77
C GLU A 21 -11.66 9.85 2.65
N GLU A 22 -12.75 10.36 2.12
CA GLU A 22 -13.44 9.71 1.01
C GLU A 22 -12.54 9.57 -0.21
N SER A 23 -11.65 10.52 -0.43
CA SER A 23 -10.70 10.44 -1.54
C SER A 23 -9.69 9.32 -1.36
N THR A 24 -9.26 9.09 -0.12
CA THR A 24 -8.40 7.95 0.18
C THR A 24 -9.13 6.64 -0.10
N LYS A 25 -10.40 6.58 0.26
CA LYS A 25 -11.20 5.39 0.02
C LYS A 25 -11.35 5.11 -1.47
N GLU A 26 -11.60 6.15 -2.26
CA GLU A 26 -11.71 5.99 -3.71
C GLU A 26 -10.40 5.49 -4.32
N LEU A 27 -9.29 6.05 -3.87
CA LEU A 27 -8.00 5.61 -4.35
C LEU A 27 -7.76 4.15 -4.02
N ALA A 28 -8.08 3.74 -2.79
CA ALA A 28 -7.92 2.35 -2.38
C ALA A 28 -8.81 1.43 -3.20
N THR A 29 -10.03 1.86 -3.50
CA THR A 29 -10.94 1.07 -4.31
C THR A 29 -10.36 0.85 -5.71
N ASN A 30 -9.79 1.89 -6.31
CA ASN A 30 -9.16 1.78 -7.61
C ASN A 30 -8.01 0.79 -7.57
N PHE A 31 -7.18 0.85 -6.54
CA PHE A 31 -6.07 -0.09 -6.40
C PHE A 31 -6.56 -1.52 -6.23
N ALA A 32 -7.66 -1.71 -5.49
CA ALA A 32 -8.19 -3.07 -5.30
C ALA A 32 -8.60 -3.72 -6.61
N TYR A 33 -9.01 -2.93 -7.59
CA TYR A 33 -9.33 -3.46 -8.90
C TYR A 33 -8.09 -3.63 -9.79
N TYR A 34 -7.07 -2.83 -9.56
CA TYR A 34 -5.86 -2.87 -10.38
C TYR A 34 -4.92 -4.00 -9.99
N LEU A 35 -4.75 -4.24 -8.69
CA LEU A 35 -3.76 -5.19 -8.18
C LEU A 35 -4.21 -6.62 -8.43
N LYS A 36 -3.31 -7.44 -8.97
CA LYS A 36 -3.63 -8.82 -9.35
C LYS A 36 -2.78 -9.85 -8.63
N GLY A 37 -1.64 -9.44 -8.12
CA GLY A 37 -0.69 -10.33 -7.49
C GLY A 37 0.70 -10.10 -8.04
N GLY A 38 1.69 -10.12 -7.15
CA GLY A 38 3.06 -9.85 -7.51
C GLY A 38 3.49 -8.41 -7.30
N GLU A 39 2.54 -7.51 -7.10
CA GLU A 39 2.87 -6.10 -6.92
C GLU A 39 3.41 -5.81 -5.52
N ILE A 40 4.30 -4.84 -5.45
CA ILE A 40 4.86 -4.36 -4.19
C ILE A 40 4.59 -2.85 -4.12
N ILE A 41 3.92 -2.43 -3.07
CA ILE A 41 3.60 -1.01 -2.88
C ILE A 41 4.42 -0.47 -1.71
N PHE A 42 5.22 0.55 -1.99
CA PHE A 42 5.99 1.24 -0.97
C PHE A 42 5.23 2.47 -0.53
N LEU A 43 5.02 2.60 0.78
CA LEU A 43 4.24 3.68 1.37
C LEU A 43 5.18 4.61 2.12
N TYR A 44 5.40 5.79 1.58
CA TYR A 44 6.26 6.80 2.18
C TYR A 44 5.40 7.89 2.83
N GLY A 45 5.92 8.47 3.87
CA GLY A 45 5.25 9.59 4.52
C GLY A 45 5.42 9.54 6.02
N GLU A 46 5.29 10.70 6.65
CA GLU A 46 5.47 10.77 8.09
C GLU A 46 4.31 10.10 8.83
N MET A 47 4.53 9.87 10.11
CA MET A 47 3.53 9.21 10.95
C MET A 47 2.24 10.03 10.96
N GLY A 48 1.12 9.33 10.85
CA GLY A 48 -0.20 9.99 10.91
C GLY A 48 -0.68 10.60 9.62
N VAL A 49 0.09 10.53 8.54
CA VAL A 49 -0.28 11.22 7.30
C VAL A 49 -1.37 10.50 6.50
N GLY A 50 -1.68 9.24 6.83
CA GLY A 50 -2.77 8.52 6.16
C GLY A 50 -2.38 7.20 5.53
N LYS A 51 -1.15 6.72 5.75
CA LYS A 51 -0.70 5.47 5.14
C LYS A 51 -1.53 4.28 5.61
N THR A 52 -1.72 4.15 6.92
CA THR A 52 -2.49 3.03 7.46
C THR A 52 -3.96 3.13 7.09
N THR A 53 -4.49 4.35 6.98
CA THR A 53 -5.86 4.55 6.53
C THR A 53 -6.05 4.00 5.11
N PHE A 54 -5.10 4.30 4.23
CA PHE A 54 -5.13 3.77 2.87
C PHE A 54 -5.09 2.24 2.88
N VAL A 55 -4.19 1.66 3.67
CA VAL A 55 -4.04 0.21 3.76
C VAL A 55 -5.34 -0.42 4.25
N ARG A 56 -5.96 0.16 5.26
CA ARG A 56 -7.22 -0.35 5.79
C ARG A 56 -8.30 -0.37 4.72
N TYR A 57 -8.47 0.72 4.00
CA TYR A 57 -9.48 0.75 2.95
C TYR A 57 -9.16 -0.24 1.84
N LEU A 58 -7.88 -0.37 1.48
CA LEU A 58 -7.48 -1.29 0.42
C LEU A 58 -7.81 -2.74 0.77
N ILE A 59 -7.43 -3.14 1.97
CA ILE A 59 -7.68 -4.52 2.41
C ILE A 59 -9.18 -4.77 2.52
N ASN A 60 -9.93 -3.83 3.08
CA ASN A 60 -11.37 -3.99 3.21
C ASN A 60 -12.07 -4.03 1.85
N GLU A 61 -11.57 -3.28 0.86
CA GLU A 61 -12.16 -3.34 -0.48
C GLU A 61 -11.90 -4.69 -1.15
N PHE A 62 -10.73 -5.26 -0.96
CA PHE A 62 -10.46 -6.62 -1.44
C PHE A 62 -11.42 -7.61 -0.79
N GLN A 63 -11.63 -7.48 0.50
CA GLN A 63 -12.52 -8.40 1.22
C GLN A 63 -13.96 -8.27 0.73
N LYS A 64 -14.44 -7.05 0.52
CA LYS A 64 -15.77 -6.83 -0.04
C LYS A 64 -15.93 -7.48 -1.40
N LYS A 65 -14.94 -7.29 -2.26
CA LYS A 65 -14.96 -7.82 -3.61
C LYS A 65 -15.10 -9.33 -3.62
N GLU A 66 -14.48 -9.98 -2.66
CA GLU A 66 -14.48 -11.44 -2.57
C GLU A 66 -15.52 -11.97 -1.60
N LYS A 67 -16.35 -11.10 -1.04
CA LYS A 67 -17.41 -11.47 -0.10
C LYS A 67 -16.89 -12.19 1.13
N ILE A 68 -15.74 -11.73 1.60
CA ILE A 68 -15.09 -12.21 2.81
C ILE A 68 -15.43 -11.22 3.93
N PRO A 69 -15.67 -11.68 5.16
CA PRO A 69 -15.92 -10.76 6.27
C PRO A 69 -14.79 -9.74 6.43
N LEU A 70 -15.16 -8.50 6.71
CA LEU A 70 -14.18 -7.45 6.93
C LEU A 70 -13.47 -7.67 8.26
N THR A 71 -12.16 -7.46 8.26
CA THR A 71 -11.37 -7.56 9.47
C THR A 71 -10.88 -6.19 9.89
N GLU A 72 -10.53 -6.07 11.15
CA GLU A 72 -9.87 -4.86 11.63
C GLU A 72 -8.45 -4.84 11.11
N VAL A 73 -8.05 -3.70 10.55
CA VAL A 73 -6.71 -3.53 10.00
C VAL A 73 -5.95 -2.55 10.87
N THR A 74 -4.86 -3.03 11.46
CA THR A 74 -4.00 -2.23 12.32
C THR A 74 -2.57 -2.25 11.79
N SER A 75 -1.76 -1.30 12.24
CA SER A 75 -0.36 -1.29 11.86
C SER A 75 0.38 -2.40 12.59
N PRO A 76 1.21 -3.19 11.88
CA PRO A 76 1.96 -4.27 12.51
C PRO A 76 3.24 -3.74 13.18
N THR A 77 3.09 -2.88 14.15
CA THR A 77 4.22 -2.17 14.77
C THR A 77 5.21 -3.12 15.41
N PHE A 78 4.72 -4.11 16.15
CA PHE A 78 5.60 -5.02 16.87
C PHE A 78 5.94 -6.28 16.07
N ASN A 79 4.96 -6.81 15.36
CA ASN A 79 5.15 -8.04 14.60
C ASN A 79 5.83 -7.82 13.26
N LEU A 80 5.92 -6.58 12.81
CA LEU A 80 6.47 -6.17 11.51
C LEU A 80 5.64 -6.62 10.32
N LEU A 81 4.80 -7.63 10.45
CA LEU A 81 4.00 -8.16 9.35
C LEU A 81 2.63 -8.60 9.82
N ASN A 82 1.60 -8.17 9.12
CA ASN A 82 0.26 -8.73 9.21
C ASN A 82 -0.10 -9.32 7.85
N GLU A 83 -0.72 -10.48 7.83
CA GLU A 83 -1.17 -11.11 6.59
C GLU A 83 -2.68 -11.20 6.58
N TYR A 84 -3.25 -10.92 5.41
CA TYR A 84 -4.69 -11.00 5.21
C TYR A 84 -4.94 -11.94 4.04
N ARG A 85 -5.61 -13.06 4.31
CA ARG A 85 -5.82 -14.09 3.31
C ARG A 85 -7.16 -13.87 2.61
N LEU A 86 -7.09 -13.85 1.31
CA LEU A 86 -8.27 -13.80 0.46
C LEU A 86 -8.40 -15.16 -0.23
N ASN A 87 -9.32 -15.29 -1.16
CA ASN A 87 -9.51 -16.59 -1.80
C ASN A 87 -8.29 -17.05 -2.60
N ASN A 88 -7.74 -16.17 -3.43
CA ASN A 88 -6.61 -16.52 -4.28
C ASN A 88 -5.44 -15.57 -4.14
N LEU A 89 -5.43 -14.78 -3.09
CA LEU A 89 -4.45 -13.72 -2.92
C LEU A 89 -4.16 -13.55 -1.44
N ILE A 90 -2.92 -13.23 -1.12
CA ILE A 90 -2.53 -12.88 0.25
C ILE A 90 -2.03 -11.46 0.22
N ILE A 91 -2.57 -10.62 1.12
CA ILE A 91 -2.06 -9.26 1.28
C ILE A 91 -1.09 -9.30 2.45
N LYS A 92 0.15 -8.88 2.19
CA LYS A 92 1.18 -8.81 3.23
C LYS A 92 1.41 -7.34 3.55
N HIS A 93 1.20 -6.97 4.80
CA HIS A 93 1.37 -5.60 5.24
C HIS A 93 2.54 -5.54 6.22
N TYR A 94 3.61 -4.87 5.81
CA TYR A 94 4.81 -4.67 6.63
C TYR A 94 4.88 -3.25 7.13
N ASP A 95 5.40 -3.09 8.35
CA ASP A 95 5.76 -1.78 8.90
C ASP A 95 7.17 -1.89 9.43
N LEU A 96 8.12 -1.24 8.77
CA LEU A 96 9.53 -1.39 9.08
C LEU A 96 10.09 -0.23 9.92
N PHE A 97 9.21 0.55 10.53
CA PHE A 97 9.63 1.73 11.28
C PHE A 97 10.69 1.43 12.34
N ARG A 98 10.56 0.31 13.03
CA ARG A 98 11.48 -0.07 14.11
C ARG A 98 12.84 -0.55 13.64
N LEU A 99 12.95 -0.95 12.40
CA LEU A 99 14.21 -1.51 11.90
C LEU A 99 15.23 -0.42 11.66
N LYS A 100 16.49 -0.71 12.00
CA LYS A 100 17.58 0.26 11.91
C LYS A 100 18.63 -0.11 10.87
N HIS A 101 18.70 -1.38 10.47
CA HIS A 101 19.79 -1.87 9.63
C HIS A 101 19.27 -2.72 8.49
N GLU A 102 19.94 -2.62 7.35
CA GLU A 102 19.56 -3.38 6.17
C GLU A 102 19.60 -4.89 6.39
N LEU A 103 20.49 -5.36 7.26
CA LEU A 103 20.58 -6.79 7.52
C LEU A 103 19.32 -7.35 8.13
N GLU A 104 18.59 -6.54 8.90
CA GLU A 104 17.34 -6.99 9.49
C GLU A 104 16.28 -7.27 8.42
N ILE A 105 16.37 -6.59 7.28
CA ILE A 105 15.42 -6.78 6.19
C ILE A 105 15.55 -8.17 5.58
N LYS A 106 16.78 -8.67 5.46
CA LYS A 106 17.01 -9.97 4.85
C LYS A 106 16.32 -11.10 5.59
N ASP A 107 16.22 -10.97 6.91
CA ASP A 107 15.61 -12.01 7.73
C ASP A 107 14.10 -12.08 7.60
N LEU A 108 13.49 -11.07 6.98
CA LEU A 108 12.03 -11.00 6.87
C LEU A 108 11.49 -11.69 5.63
N ASP A 109 12.35 -12.04 4.69
CA ASP A 109 11.95 -12.68 3.42
C ASP A 109 10.82 -11.91 2.72
N ILE A 110 10.88 -10.58 2.77
CA ILE A 110 9.82 -9.73 2.23
C ILE A 110 9.54 -10.02 0.76
N PHE A 111 10.60 -10.30 0.01
CA PHE A 111 10.50 -10.45 -1.43
C PHE A 111 10.46 -11.91 -1.90
N GLU A 112 10.35 -12.82 -1.00
CA GLU A 112 10.04 -14.19 -1.33
C GLU A 112 8.59 -14.24 -1.69
N ASN A 113 8.34 -13.79 -2.86
CA ASN A 113 7.02 -13.46 -3.22
C ASN A 113 6.51 -14.40 -4.25
N SER A 114 5.29 -14.61 -4.25
CA SER A 114 4.64 -15.37 -5.29
C SER A 114 3.70 -14.43 -6.02
N LYS A 115 3.27 -14.88 -7.18
CA LYS A 115 2.30 -14.15 -7.96
C LYS A 115 0.97 -14.00 -7.24
N SER A 116 0.79 -14.70 -6.14
CA SER A 116 -0.46 -14.66 -5.38
C SER A 116 -0.36 -13.76 -4.15
N SER A 117 0.64 -12.89 -4.07
CA SER A 117 0.77 -11.95 -2.97
C SER A 117 0.80 -10.51 -3.47
N VAL A 118 0.20 -9.62 -2.68
CA VAL A 118 0.41 -8.18 -2.82
C VAL A 118 1.07 -7.72 -1.54
N THR A 119 2.19 -7.01 -1.67
CA THR A 119 2.99 -6.62 -0.52
C THR A 119 2.92 -5.12 -0.33
N LEU A 120 2.53 -4.69 0.86
CA LEU A 120 2.42 -3.28 1.23
C LEU A 120 3.47 -3.01 2.30
N ILE A 121 4.34 -2.03 2.09
CA ILE A 121 5.44 -1.78 3.00
C ILE A 121 5.45 -0.32 3.42
N GLU A 122 5.21 -0.07 4.71
CA GLU A 122 5.38 1.25 5.31
C GLU A 122 6.80 1.38 5.83
N TRP A 123 7.35 2.58 5.75
CA TRP A 123 8.70 2.89 6.17
C TRP A 123 9.74 2.05 5.43
N PRO A 124 9.76 2.14 4.08
CA PRO A 124 10.60 1.26 3.29
C PRO A 124 12.04 1.76 3.07
N GLN A 125 12.50 2.71 3.85
CA GLN A 125 13.76 3.42 3.59
C GLN A 125 14.98 2.50 3.56
N LEU A 126 14.95 1.38 4.26
CA LEU A 126 16.07 0.45 4.29
C LEU A 126 16.09 -0.54 3.14
N ILE A 127 15.08 -0.50 2.28
CA ILE A 127 14.96 -1.48 1.21
C ILE A 127 15.70 -1.02 -0.04
N ASN A 128 16.53 -1.91 -0.59
CA ASN A 128 17.16 -1.70 -1.87
C ASN A 128 16.21 -2.18 -2.96
N LYS A 129 15.73 -1.25 -3.79
CA LYS A 129 14.72 -1.54 -4.80
C LYS A 129 15.28 -1.84 -6.19
N GLU A 130 16.59 -1.85 -6.35
CA GLU A 130 17.20 -1.94 -7.68
C GLU A 130 16.76 -3.16 -8.50
N LYS A 131 16.54 -4.29 -7.84
CA LYS A 131 16.22 -5.53 -8.53
C LYS A 131 14.75 -5.87 -8.50
N LEU A 132 13.93 -4.99 -7.99
CA LEU A 132 12.50 -5.25 -7.85
C LEU A 132 11.75 -4.82 -9.09
N ILE A 133 10.72 -5.57 -9.42
CA ILE A 133 9.83 -5.26 -10.52
C ILE A 133 8.41 -5.18 -9.98
N LYS A 134 7.52 -4.57 -10.74
CA LYS A 134 6.11 -4.38 -10.36
C LYS A 134 5.98 -3.59 -9.07
N THR A 135 6.78 -2.53 -8.93
CA THR A 135 6.74 -1.70 -7.73
C THR A 135 5.94 -0.43 -7.98
N ILE A 136 5.26 0.02 -6.94
CA ILE A 136 4.49 1.26 -6.96
C ILE A 136 4.88 2.05 -5.72
N ASP A 137 5.21 3.32 -5.90
CA ASP A 137 5.53 4.20 -4.78
C ASP A 137 4.35 5.11 -4.52
N LEU A 138 3.90 5.16 -3.28
CA LEU A 138 2.89 6.10 -2.83
C LEU A 138 3.53 7.00 -1.78
N SER A 139 3.68 8.28 -2.11
CA SER A 139 4.28 9.23 -1.19
C SER A 139 3.19 10.15 -0.65
N PHE A 140 2.91 10.01 0.64
CA PHE A 140 1.90 10.77 1.34
C PHE A 140 2.54 12.02 1.95
N VAL A 141 1.99 13.18 1.66
CA VAL A 141 2.61 14.45 2.06
C VAL A 141 1.55 15.41 2.62
N TYR A 142 1.90 16.08 3.71
CA TYR A 142 1.14 17.25 4.15
C TYR A 142 1.54 18.43 3.28
N GLU A 143 0.57 19.11 2.70
CA GLU A 143 0.86 20.19 1.75
C GLU A 143 0.94 21.56 2.40
N ASN A 144 0.30 21.71 3.56
CA ASN A 144 0.32 22.99 4.24
C ASN A 144 -0.08 22.82 5.70
N GLU A 145 -0.15 23.95 6.42
CA GLU A 145 -0.45 23.95 7.85
C GLU A 145 -1.88 23.55 8.17
N LEU A 146 -2.76 23.51 7.18
CA LEU A 146 -4.16 23.16 7.36
C LEU A 146 -4.41 21.67 7.21
N ASN A 147 -3.34 20.87 7.24
CA ASN A 147 -3.43 19.42 7.13
C ASN A 147 -3.99 18.93 5.79
N ASN A 148 -3.91 19.76 4.75
CA ASN A 148 -4.21 19.31 3.42
C ASN A 148 -3.16 18.28 3.04
N ARG A 149 -3.61 17.18 2.42
CA ARG A 149 -2.71 16.06 2.14
C ARG A 149 -2.85 15.61 0.71
N THR A 150 -1.74 15.19 0.15
CA THR A 150 -1.74 14.61 -1.18
C THR A 150 -0.98 13.31 -1.17
N VAL A 151 -1.23 12.48 -2.16
CA VAL A 151 -0.42 11.32 -2.42
C VAL A 151 0.12 11.43 -3.84
N LYS A 152 1.42 11.23 -3.99
CA LYS A 152 2.06 11.15 -5.29
C LYS A 152 2.24 9.68 -5.63
N ILE A 153 1.79 9.32 -6.83
CA ILE A 153 1.84 7.94 -7.29
C ILE A 153 2.88 7.84 -8.37
N LYS A 154 3.81 6.90 -8.17
CA LYS A 154 4.82 6.59 -9.17
C LYS A 154 4.88 5.08 -9.28
N GLY A 155 4.68 4.57 -10.47
CA GLY A 155 4.61 3.13 -10.59
C GLY A 155 4.89 2.62 -11.96
N LEU A 156 4.41 1.40 -12.18
CA LEU A 156 4.58 0.72 -13.44
C LEU A 156 3.79 1.42 -14.53
N SER A 157 4.29 1.39 -15.69
CA SER A 157 3.53 1.80 -16.86
C SER A 157 2.79 0.62 -17.45
#